data_bab989571763ac27144a4ac2e90f0501
#
_entry.id   bab989571763ac27144a4ac2e90f0501
#
_cell.length_a   1.000
_cell.length_b   1.000
_cell.length_c   1.000
_cell.angle_alpha   90.00
_cell.angle_beta   90.00
_cell.angle_gamma   90.00
#
_symmetry.space_group_name_H-M   'P 1'
#
loop_
_entity.id
_entity.type
_entity.pdbx_description
1 polymer ?
#
loop_
_entity_poly.entity_id
_entity_poly.type
_entity_poly.pdbx_seq_one_letter_code
_entity_poly.pdbx_strand_id
1 'polypeptide(L)'
;MRDGKTTRKKISRAALTLFVDRGVTETTVRDIATAAGVAEGTLYRHFTGKDELGWELFAANFAAFADDLDRCQARETTLPAKTAAMVNHFCSFFDQDPVLFSYLLLSQHDYLKRVPPDMPNPVDVVHQVIWRAMSEGELLPGDAATATAMVLGIVLQAAVFKIYGRITTSLTSVSDTLIAACLRALNAPD
;
A
#
# COMPACT_ATOMS: atom_id res chain seq x y z
N MET A 1 21.48 22.49 -4.89
CA MET A 1 20.17 22.01 -4.36
C MET A 1 19.56 20.84 -5.16
N ARG A 2 19.87 20.66 -6.45
CA ARG A 2 19.41 19.54 -7.30
C ARG A 2 20.02 18.19 -6.92
N ASP A 3 21.23 18.18 -6.43
CA ASP A 3 22.02 16.97 -6.10
C ASP A 3 21.51 16.23 -4.85
N GLY A 4 21.09 16.95 -3.83
CA GLY A 4 20.60 16.34 -2.58
C GLY A 4 19.30 15.55 -2.73
N LYS A 5 18.33 16.03 -3.56
CA LYS A 5 17.08 15.30 -3.83
C LYS A 5 17.33 14.02 -4.61
N THR A 6 18.26 14.07 -5.57
CA THR A 6 18.65 12.88 -6.36
C THR A 6 19.34 11.85 -5.49
N THR A 7 20.24 12.26 -4.60
CA THR A 7 20.93 11.39 -3.65
C THR A 7 19.94 10.74 -2.67
N ARG A 8 19.01 11.53 -2.10
CA ARG A 8 17.95 10.99 -1.22
C ARG A 8 17.12 9.92 -1.92
N LYS A 9 16.69 10.15 -3.18
CA LYS A 9 15.95 9.15 -3.97
C LYS A 9 16.74 7.86 -4.19
N LYS A 10 18.06 7.96 -4.49
CA LYS A 10 18.92 6.78 -4.65
C LYS A 10 19.01 5.96 -3.36
N ILE A 11 19.22 6.63 -2.22
CA ILE A 11 19.27 5.97 -0.90
C ILE A 11 17.92 5.30 -0.60
N SER A 12 16.79 6.00 -0.79
CA SER A 12 15.45 5.48 -0.59
C SER A 12 15.18 4.22 -1.44
N ARG A 13 15.54 4.25 -2.73
CA ARG A 13 15.34 3.10 -3.62
C ARG A 13 16.21 1.90 -3.25
N ALA A 14 17.47 2.13 -2.92
CA ALA A 14 18.36 1.08 -2.45
C ALA A 14 17.85 0.44 -1.14
N ALA A 15 17.40 1.27 -0.20
CA ALA A 15 16.83 0.79 1.06
C ALA A 15 15.57 -0.05 0.82
N LEU A 16 14.61 0.41 0.00
CA LEU A 16 13.39 -0.35 -0.33
C LEU A 16 13.73 -1.74 -0.88
N THR A 17 14.66 -1.82 -1.84
CA THR A 17 15.07 -3.11 -2.42
C THR A 17 15.65 -4.05 -1.37
N LEU A 18 16.56 -3.56 -0.53
CA LEU A 18 17.18 -4.36 0.53
C LEU A 18 16.18 -4.77 1.62
N PHE A 19 15.26 -3.88 1.99
CA PHE A 19 14.24 -4.16 3.00
C PHE A 19 13.24 -5.23 2.53
N VAL A 20 12.90 -5.26 1.26
CA VAL A 20 12.06 -6.33 0.68
C VAL A 20 12.82 -7.66 0.60
N ASP A 21 14.11 -7.62 0.22
CA ASP A 21 14.94 -8.82 0.04
C ASP A 21 15.31 -9.50 1.37
N ARG A 22 15.69 -8.73 2.38
CA ARG A 22 16.30 -9.23 3.64
C ARG A 22 15.57 -8.80 4.90
N GLY A 23 14.60 -7.90 4.81
CA GLY A 23 13.99 -7.24 5.96
C GLY A 23 14.80 -6.05 6.48
N VAL A 24 14.14 -5.18 7.24
CA VAL A 24 14.76 -3.98 7.84
C VAL A 24 15.83 -4.38 8.87
N THR A 25 15.56 -5.41 9.67
CA THR A 25 16.46 -5.86 10.75
C THR A 25 17.81 -6.30 10.22
N GLU A 26 17.84 -7.14 9.18
CA GLU A 26 19.06 -7.71 8.60
C GLU A 26 19.81 -6.75 7.68
N THR A 27 19.20 -5.63 7.30
CA THR A 27 19.84 -4.62 6.44
C THR A 27 20.65 -3.64 7.29
N THR A 28 21.90 -3.36 6.89
CA THR A 28 22.74 -2.36 7.57
C THR A 28 22.78 -1.05 6.79
N VAL A 29 23.13 0.06 7.48
CA VAL A 29 23.38 1.36 6.84
C VAL A 29 24.47 1.26 5.76
N ARG A 30 25.48 0.45 6.01
CA ARG A 30 26.58 0.20 5.06
C ARG A 30 26.09 -0.48 3.78
N ASP A 31 25.19 -1.46 3.90
CA ASP A 31 24.59 -2.13 2.73
C ASP A 31 23.80 -1.12 1.89
N ILE A 32 22.99 -0.28 2.53
CA ILE A 32 22.19 0.75 1.84
C ILE A 32 23.12 1.76 1.15
N ALA A 33 24.15 2.25 1.83
CA ALA A 33 25.11 3.21 1.27
C ALA A 33 25.84 2.61 0.06
N THR A 34 26.30 1.37 0.19
CA THR A 34 26.96 0.62 -0.89
C THR A 34 26.04 0.45 -2.10
N ALA A 35 24.80 -0.01 -1.89
CA ALA A 35 23.82 -0.21 -2.95
C ALA A 35 23.39 1.12 -3.61
N ALA A 36 23.34 2.22 -2.85
CA ALA A 36 23.05 3.55 -3.37
C ALA A 36 24.24 4.23 -4.07
N GLY A 37 25.46 3.65 -3.96
CA GLY A 37 26.68 4.24 -4.50
C GLY A 37 27.11 5.54 -3.80
N VAL A 38 26.91 5.62 -2.48
CA VAL A 38 27.26 6.79 -1.65
C VAL A 38 28.09 6.38 -0.43
N ALA A 39 28.80 7.34 0.16
CA ALA A 39 29.46 7.11 1.44
C ALA A 39 28.43 7.05 2.59
N GLU A 40 28.70 6.26 3.65
CA GLU A 40 27.81 6.16 4.82
C GLU A 40 27.51 7.53 5.45
N GLY A 41 28.51 8.41 5.56
CA GLY A 41 28.33 9.77 6.04
C GLY A 41 27.38 10.62 5.18
N THR A 42 27.20 10.26 3.89
CA THR A 42 26.18 10.90 3.05
C THR A 42 24.78 10.44 3.41
N LEU A 43 24.59 9.16 3.76
CA LEU A 43 23.30 8.65 4.25
C LEU A 43 22.89 9.37 5.53
N TYR A 44 23.79 9.51 6.50
CA TYR A 44 23.51 10.20 7.77
C TYR A 44 23.19 11.70 7.62
N ARG A 45 23.55 12.32 6.49
CA ARG A 45 23.09 13.69 6.19
C ARG A 45 21.63 13.77 5.77
N HIS A 46 21.03 12.65 5.36
CA HIS A 46 19.65 12.58 4.87
C HIS A 46 18.72 11.88 5.83
N PHE A 47 19.21 10.94 6.63
CA PHE A 47 18.43 10.10 7.54
C PHE A 47 19.22 9.84 8.82
N THR A 48 18.56 9.80 9.95
CA THR A 48 19.20 9.56 11.27
C THR A 48 19.65 8.10 11.45
N GLY A 49 19.06 7.17 10.69
CA GLY A 49 19.38 5.76 10.71
C GLY A 49 18.47 4.96 9.80
N LYS A 50 18.68 3.65 9.73
CA LYS A 50 17.90 2.75 8.86
C LYS A 50 16.44 2.62 9.28
N ASP A 51 16.17 2.60 10.59
CA ASP A 51 14.81 2.43 11.12
C ASP A 51 13.95 3.67 10.86
N GLU A 52 14.56 4.85 10.97
CA GLU A 52 13.89 6.10 10.62
C GLU A 52 13.68 6.22 9.10
N LEU A 53 14.69 5.84 8.31
CA LEU A 53 14.53 5.73 6.85
C LEU A 53 13.39 4.79 6.48
N GLY A 54 13.31 3.61 7.11
CA GLY A 54 12.22 2.66 6.90
C GLY A 54 10.86 3.26 7.25
N TRP A 55 10.75 3.88 8.43
CA TRP A 55 9.52 4.56 8.85
C TRP A 55 9.12 5.69 7.89
N GLU A 56 10.04 6.58 7.50
CA GLU A 56 9.74 7.66 6.56
C GLU A 56 9.26 7.12 5.21
N LEU A 57 9.88 6.05 4.70
CA LEU A 57 9.46 5.41 3.45
C LEU A 57 8.06 4.79 3.58
N PHE A 58 7.78 4.12 4.71
CA PHE A 58 6.46 3.56 4.96
C PHE A 58 5.42 4.67 5.08
N ALA A 59 5.60 5.60 6.02
CA ALA A 59 4.60 6.62 6.34
C ALA A 59 4.23 7.50 5.14
N ALA A 60 5.24 7.99 4.40
CA ALA A 60 5.00 8.85 3.25
C ALA A 60 4.24 8.12 2.12
N ASN A 61 4.60 6.87 1.83
CA ASN A 61 3.96 6.14 0.73
C ASN A 61 2.62 5.53 1.15
N PHE A 62 2.45 5.16 2.42
CA PHE A 62 1.19 4.68 2.97
C PHE A 62 0.12 5.78 2.95
N ALA A 63 0.47 6.98 3.41
CA ALA A 63 -0.43 8.13 3.35
C ALA A 63 -0.74 8.55 1.92
N ALA A 64 0.27 8.61 1.04
CA ALA A 64 0.05 8.95 -0.37
C ALA A 64 -0.88 7.94 -1.06
N PHE A 65 -0.75 6.66 -0.76
CA PHE A 65 -1.63 5.62 -1.29
C PHE A 65 -3.08 5.78 -0.77
N ALA A 66 -3.26 6.14 0.51
CA ALA A 66 -4.57 6.45 1.06
C ALA A 66 -5.24 7.63 0.35
N ASP A 67 -4.50 8.72 0.14
CA ASP A 67 -4.97 9.90 -0.60
C ASP A 67 -5.35 9.56 -2.05
N ASP A 68 -4.60 8.67 -2.70
CA ASP A 68 -4.89 8.23 -4.07
C ASP A 68 -6.16 7.37 -4.12
N LEU A 69 -6.35 6.47 -3.14
CA LEU A 69 -7.58 5.68 -3.00
C LEU A 69 -8.79 6.57 -2.76
N ASP A 70 -8.67 7.54 -1.87
CA ASP A 70 -9.78 8.46 -1.59
C ASP A 70 -10.14 9.29 -2.83
N ARG A 71 -9.14 9.81 -3.55
CA ARG A 71 -9.36 10.55 -4.78
C ARG A 71 -9.99 9.74 -5.90
N CYS A 72 -9.62 8.47 -6.07
CA CYS A 72 -10.15 7.65 -7.14
C CYS A 72 -11.61 7.25 -6.85
N GLN A 73 -11.94 6.87 -5.61
CA GLN A 73 -13.30 6.50 -5.24
C GLN A 73 -14.26 7.70 -5.21
N ALA A 74 -13.77 8.89 -4.84
CA ALA A 74 -14.57 10.10 -4.77
C ALA A 74 -15.14 10.59 -6.13
N ARG A 75 -14.58 10.10 -7.24
CA ARG A 75 -15.05 10.39 -8.59
C ARG A 75 -16.24 9.53 -9.01
N GLU A 76 -16.52 8.49 -8.25
CA GLU A 76 -17.56 7.51 -8.54
C GLU A 76 -18.76 7.71 -7.62
N THR A 77 -19.95 7.34 -8.10
CA THR A 77 -21.21 7.59 -7.38
C THR A 77 -21.79 6.33 -6.76
N THR A 78 -21.53 5.15 -7.31
CA THR A 78 -22.11 3.89 -6.82
C THR A 78 -21.04 3.02 -6.13
N LEU A 79 -21.45 2.18 -5.20
CA LEU A 79 -20.52 1.26 -4.53
C LEU A 79 -19.76 0.34 -5.50
N PRO A 80 -20.40 -0.28 -6.52
CA PRO A 80 -19.65 -1.07 -7.50
C PRO A 80 -18.57 -0.27 -8.23
N ALA A 81 -18.87 0.96 -8.65
CA ALA A 81 -17.91 1.81 -9.35
C ALA A 81 -16.76 2.25 -8.41
N LYS A 82 -17.05 2.62 -7.17
CA LYS A 82 -16.04 2.94 -6.14
C LYS A 82 -15.13 1.74 -5.86
N THR A 83 -15.72 0.56 -5.70
CA THR A 83 -14.96 -0.68 -5.50
C THR A 83 -14.03 -0.97 -6.68
N ALA A 84 -14.55 -0.86 -7.91
CA ALA A 84 -13.77 -1.05 -9.12
C ALA A 84 -12.61 -0.04 -9.23
N ALA A 85 -12.85 1.25 -8.95
CA ALA A 85 -11.83 2.27 -8.97
C ALA A 85 -10.70 1.97 -7.96
N MET A 86 -11.03 1.60 -6.72
CA MET A 86 -10.05 1.29 -5.69
C MET A 86 -9.24 0.03 -6.00
N VAL A 87 -9.90 -1.05 -6.44
CA VAL A 87 -9.21 -2.31 -6.79
C VAL A 87 -8.30 -2.12 -8.00
N ASN A 88 -8.74 -1.41 -9.04
CA ASN A 88 -7.93 -1.11 -10.21
C ASN A 88 -6.73 -0.24 -9.84
N HIS A 89 -6.92 0.76 -8.97
CA HIS A 89 -5.81 1.58 -8.48
C HIS A 89 -4.78 0.73 -7.72
N PHE A 90 -5.24 -0.13 -6.82
CA PHE A 90 -4.39 -1.05 -6.07
C PHE A 90 -3.57 -1.95 -7.00
N CYS A 91 -4.22 -2.62 -7.96
CA CYS A 91 -3.56 -3.51 -8.91
C CYS A 91 -2.53 -2.76 -9.77
N SER A 92 -2.89 -1.58 -10.28
CA SER A 92 -2.00 -0.73 -11.07
C SER A 92 -0.79 -0.24 -10.26
N PHE A 93 -0.99 0.18 -9.02
CA PHE A 93 0.10 0.62 -8.14
C PHE A 93 1.08 -0.51 -7.86
N PHE A 94 0.58 -1.73 -7.60
CA PHE A 94 1.42 -2.90 -7.44
C PHE A 94 2.25 -3.18 -8.70
N ASP A 95 1.61 -3.23 -9.85
CA ASP A 95 2.29 -3.58 -11.11
C ASP A 95 3.30 -2.52 -11.56
N GLN A 96 3.10 -1.24 -11.20
CA GLN A 96 4.01 -0.13 -11.51
C GLN A 96 5.27 -0.13 -10.65
N ASP A 97 5.15 -0.41 -9.36
CA ASP A 97 6.29 -0.51 -8.44
C ASP A 97 6.13 -1.67 -7.44
N PRO A 98 6.37 -2.91 -7.90
CA PRO A 98 6.23 -4.11 -7.06
C PRO A 98 7.13 -4.07 -5.82
N VAL A 99 8.29 -3.42 -5.89
CA VAL A 99 9.23 -3.31 -4.75
C VAL A 99 8.65 -2.41 -3.67
N LEU A 100 8.17 -1.22 -4.04
CA LEU A 100 7.54 -0.31 -3.09
C LEU A 100 6.31 -0.95 -2.47
N PHE A 101 5.45 -1.55 -3.28
CA PHE A 101 4.23 -2.17 -2.79
C PHE A 101 4.51 -3.35 -1.87
N SER A 102 5.46 -4.22 -2.23
CA SER A 102 5.89 -5.34 -1.38
C SER A 102 6.42 -4.83 -0.05
N TYR A 103 7.19 -3.74 -0.05
CA TYR A 103 7.66 -3.11 1.18
C TYR A 103 6.50 -2.68 2.07
N LEU A 104 5.53 -1.93 1.53
CA LEU A 104 4.37 -1.46 2.29
C LEU A 104 3.58 -2.64 2.88
N LEU A 105 3.31 -3.66 2.07
CA LEU A 105 2.49 -4.81 2.46
C LEU A 105 3.19 -5.69 3.51
N LEU A 106 4.48 -5.97 3.33
CA LEU A 106 5.21 -6.87 4.24
C LEU A 106 5.62 -6.17 5.55
N SER A 107 5.86 -4.86 5.50
CA SER A 107 6.29 -4.08 6.67
C SER A 107 5.13 -3.47 7.48
N GLN A 108 3.88 -3.61 7.03
CA GLN A 108 2.74 -2.98 7.70
C GLN A 108 2.61 -3.40 9.18
N HIS A 109 2.86 -4.65 9.51
CA HIS A 109 2.73 -5.14 10.90
C HIS A 109 3.70 -4.49 11.87
N ASP A 110 4.88 -4.10 11.38
CA ASP A 110 5.90 -3.43 12.18
C ASP A 110 5.57 -1.94 12.40
N TYR A 111 4.96 -1.31 11.40
CA TYR A 111 4.75 0.14 11.40
C TYR A 111 3.34 0.60 11.76
N LEU A 112 2.30 -0.23 11.61
CA LEU A 112 0.91 0.18 11.90
C LEU A 112 0.72 0.73 13.32
N LYS A 113 1.48 0.22 14.31
CA LYS A 113 1.44 0.72 15.69
C LYS A 113 2.04 2.14 15.83
N ARG A 114 2.82 2.61 14.87
CA ARG A 114 3.42 3.96 14.82
C ARG A 114 2.57 4.96 14.03
N VAL A 115 1.58 4.47 13.27
CA VAL A 115 0.70 5.32 12.45
C VAL A 115 -0.13 6.19 13.39
N PRO A 116 0.01 7.52 13.35
CA PRO A 116 -0.79 8.40 14.18
C PRO A 116 -2.24 8.45 13.67
N PRO A 117 -3.23 8.71 14.56
CA PRO A 117 -4.65 8.66 14.20
C PRO A 117 -5.09 9.64 13.11
N ASP A 118 -4.34 10.71 12.91
CA ASP A 118 -4.59 11.76 11.91
C ASP A 118 -3.88 11.53 10.57
N MET A 119 -3.08 10.46 10.46
CA MET A 119 -2.41 10.12 9.21
C MET A 119 -3.39 9.41 8.26
N PRO A 120 -3.45 9.81 6.96
CA PRO A 120 -4.25 9.12 5.97
C PRO A 120 -3.94 7.62 5.94
N ASN A 121 -4.99 6.79 6.00
CA ASN A 121 -4.90 5.35 6.13
C ASN A 121 -5.77 4.65 5.07
N PRO A 122 -5.21 3.81 4.20
CA PRO A 122 -5.96 3.11 3.17
C PRO A 122 -7.11 2.24 3.71
N VAL A 123 -6.94 1.66 4.90
CA VAL A 123 -7.98 0.84 5.54
C VAL A 123 -9.19 1.69 5.90
N ASP A 124 -8.96 2.91 6.42
CA ASP A 124 -10.03 3.82 6.81
C ASP A 124 -10.80 4.34 5.58
N VAL A 125 -10.12 4.54 4.44
CA VAL A 125 -10.78 4.91 3.18
C VAL A 125 -11.76 3.81 2.75
N VAL A 126 -11.32 2.55 2.71
CA VAL A 126 -12.18 1.41 2.34
C VAL A 126 -13.32 1.26 3.34
N HIS A 127 -13.02 1.36 4.64
CA HIS A 127 -14.03 1.28 5.70
C HIS A 127 -15.11 2.35 5.54
N GLN A 128 -14.73 3.60 5.28
CA GLN A 128 -15.69 4.70 5.11
C GLN A 128 -16.60 4.50 3.90
N VAL A 129 -16.06 3.98 2.78
CA VAL A 129 -16.88 3.68 1.59
C VAL A 129 -17.93 2.63 1.92
N ILE A 130 -17.55 1.54 2.60
CA ILE A 130 -18.47 0.46 2.97
C ILE A 130 -19.49 0.96 4.01
N TRP A 131 -19.05 1.69 5.04
CA TRP A 131 -19.92 2.24 6.06
C TRP A 131 -20.98 3.18 5.46
N ARG A 132 -20.59 4.06 4.53
CA ARG A 132 -21.53 4.95 3.82
C ARG A 132 -22.53 4.15 3.00
N ALA A 133 -22.08 3.16 2.24
CA ALA A 133 -22.96 2.31 1.44
C ALA A 133 -24.02 1.59 2.30
N MET A 134 -23.66 1.13 3.51
CA MET A 134 -24.62 0.60 4.48
C MET A 134 -25.59 1.67 5.01
N SER A 135 -25.06 2.87 5.30
CA SER A 135 -25.87 3.98 5.82
C SER A 135 -26.85 4.55 4.81
N GLU A 136 -26.50 4.51 3.52
CA GLU A 136 -27.29 5.00 2.40
C GLU A 136 -28.21 3.94 1.80
N GLY A 137 -28.12 2.68 2.30
CA GLY A 137 -28.98 1.57 1.87
C GLY A 137 -28.53 0.89 0.58
N GLU A 138 -27.32 1.17 0.07
CA GLU A 138 -26.72 0.43 -1.04
C GLU A 138 -26.28 -0.99 -0.61
N LEU A 139 -25.97 -1.18 0.67
CA LEU A 139 -25.68 -2.47 1.27
C LEU A 139 -26.65 -2.76 2.42
N LEU A 140 -26.89 -4.05 2.68
CA LEU A 140 -27.60 -4.47 3.88
C LEU A 140 -26.87 -4.00 5.14
N PRO A 141 -27.59 -3.59 6.19
CA PRO A 141 -27.00 -3.24 7.46
C PRO A 141 -26.14 -4.39 8.02
N GLY A 142 -24.95 -4.07 8.53
CA GLY A 142 -24.02 -5.07 9.06
C GLY A 142 -22.85 -4.42 9.77
N ASP A 143 -21.83 -5.22 10.08
CA ASP A 143 -20.57 -4.74 10.64
C ASP A 143 -19.62 -4.30 9.52
N ALA A 144 -19.48 -2.99 9.35
CA ALA A 144 -18.60 -2.41 8.34
C ALA A 144 -17.13 -2.81 8.52
N ALA A 145 -16.66 -3.04 9.75
CA ALA A 145 -15.29 -3.45 10.01
C ALA A 145 -15.03 -4.87 9.47
N THR A 146 -15.94 -5.80 9.72
CA THR A 146 -15.86 -7.16 9.16
C THR A 146 -15.93 -7.16 7.64
N ALA A 147 -16.85 -6.39 7.05
CA ALA A 147 -16.96 -6.25 5.60
C ALA A 147 -15.67 -5.67 4.98
N THR A 148 -15.07 -4.67 5.63
CA THR A 148 -13.76 -4.11 5.24
C THR A 148 -12.68 -5.18 5.28
N ALA A 149 -12.60 -5.96 6.35
CA ALA A 149 -11.61 -7.03 6.49
C ALA A 149 -11.75 -8.10 5.39
N MET A 150 -12.99 -8.44 4.99
CA MET A 150 -13.26 -9.38 3.90
C MET A 150 -12.74 -8.84 2.56
N VAL A 151 -13.07 -7.60 2.21
CA VAL A 151 -12.62 -6.96 0.97
C VAL A 151 -11.10 -6.83 0.93
N LEU A 152 -10.49 -6.33 2.00
CA LEU A 152 -9.03 -6.24 2.11
C LEU A 152 -8.37 -7.63 2.03
N GLY A 153 -8.95 -8.64 2.66
CA GLY A 153 -8.45 -10.02 2.59
C GLY A 153 -8.41 -10.55 1.16
N ILE A 154 -9.43 -10.29 0.35
CA ILE A 154 -9.47 -10.70 -1.07
C ILE A 154 -8.32 -10.03 -1.86
N VAL A 155 -8.19 -8.72 -1.73
CA VAL A 155 -7.27 -7.94 -2.57
C VAL A 155 -5.82 -8.09 -2.10
N LEU A 156 -5.57 -7.95 -0.79
CA LEU A 156 -4.22 -8.05 -0.23
C LEU A 156 -3.64 -9.45 -0.36
N GLN A 157 -4.46 -10.51 -0.20
CA GLN A 157 -3.98 -11.87 -0.34
C GLN A 157 -3.59 -12.20 -1.78
N ALA A 158 -4.26 -11.64 -2.79
CA ALA A 158 -3.84 -11.75 -4.18
C ALA A 158 -2.46 -11.13 -4.41
N ALA A 159 -2.18 -9.97 -3.81
CA ALA A 159 -0.86 -9.33 -3.88
C ALA A 159 0.22 -10.17 -3.16
N VAL A 160 -0.08 -10.73 -1.99
CA VAL A 160 0.84 -11.67 -1.28
C VAL A 160 1.17 -12.87 -2.17
N PHE A 161 0.17 -13.46 -2.82
CA PHE A 161 0.39 -14.58 -3.74
C PHE A 161 1.23 -14.19 -4.97
N LYS A 162 1.08 -12.94 -5.43
CA LYS A 162 1.92 -12.40 -6.49
C LYS A 162 3.38 -12.24 -6.04
N ILE A 163 3.63 -11.71 -4.83
CA ILE A 163 4.97 -11.59 -4.24
C ILE A 163 5.63 -12.98 -4.12
N TYR A 164 4.88 -14.00 -3.73
CA TYR A 164 5.38 -15.37 -3.59
C TYR A 164 5.44 -16.15 -4.91
N GLY A 165 5.19 -15.50 -6.06
CA GLY A 165 5.24 -16.13 -7.37
C GLY A 165 4.14 -17.15 -7.65
N ARG A 166 3.07 -17.18 -6.82
CA ARG A 166 1.89 -18.06 -7.03
C ARG A 166 0.95 -17.52 -8.10
N ILE A 167 0.86 -16.20 -8.25
CA ILE A 167 0.21 -15.52 -9.37
C ILE A 167 1.33 -14.99 -10.26
N THR A 168 1.39 -15.46 -11.50
CA THR A 168 2.43 -15.10 -12.46
C THR A 168 2.05 -13.94 -13.37
N THR A 169 0.75 -13.77 -13.65
CA THR A 169 0.21 -12.65 -14.44
C THR A 169 0.26 -11.32 -13.65
N SER A 170 0.08 -10.18 -14.32
CA SER A 170 -0.07 -8.88 -13.65
C SER A 170 -1.34 -8.88 -12.75
N LEU A 171 -1.34 -8.10 -11.67
CA LEU A 171 -2.56 -7.94 -10.86
C LEU A 171 -3.66 -7.22 -11.62
N THR A 172 -3.31 -6.30 -12.51
CA THR A 172 -4.27 -5.62 -13.39
C THR A 172 -5.01 -6.59 -14.30
N SER A 173 -4.40 -7.70 -14.72
CA SER A 173 -5.06 -8.71 -15.55
C SER A 173 -6.11 -9.55 -14.81
N VAL A 174 -6.11 -9.54 -13.48
CA VAL A 174 -7.07 -10.26 -12.63
C VAL A 174 -7.98 -9.30 -11.85
N SER A 175 -7.88 -7.99 -12.10
CA SER A 175 -8.63 -6.98 -11.35
C SER A 175 -10.14 -7.18 -11.42
N ASP A 176 -10.71 -7.51 -12.59
CA ASP A 176 -12.14 -7.76 -12.74
C ASP A 176 -12.61 -8.95 -11.88
N THR A 177 -11.78 -9.99 -11.76
CA THR A 177 -12.07 -11.14 -10.89
C THR A 177 -12.08 -10.72 -9.41
N LEU A 178 -11.13 -9.87 -8.99
CA LEU A 178 -11.05 -9.36 -7.63
C LEU A 178 -12.23 -8.44 -7.33
N ILE A 179 -12.61 -7.55 -8.25
CA ILE A 179 -13.77 -6.66 -8.14
C ILE A 179 -15.04 -7.49 -7.92
N ALA A 180 -15.29 -8.45 -8.81
CA ALA A 180 -16.45 -9.32 -8.70
C ALA A 180 -16.47 -10.12 -7.38
N ALA A 181 -15.32 -10.56 -6.89
CA ALA A 181 -15.21 -11.25 -5.59
C ALA A 181 -15.53 -10.31 -4.41
N CYS A 182 -15.02 -9.07 -4.43
CA CYS A 182 -15.31 -8.06 -3.41
C CYS A 182 -16.81 -7.73 -3.36
N LEU A 183 -17.44 -7.49 -4.51
CA LEU A 183 -18.87 -7.17 -4.60
C LEU A 183 -19.74 -8.33 -4.10
N ARG A 184 -19.41 -9.56 -4.46
CA ARG A 184 -20.09 -10.76 -3.91
C ARG A 184 -19.92 -10.90 -2.40
N ALA A 185 -18.72 -10.64 -1.87
CA ALA A 185 -18.48 -10.69 -0.44
C ALA A 185 -19.27 -9.63 0.35
N LEU A 186 -19.54 -8.50 -0.29
CA LEU A 186 -20.39 -7.44 0.26
C LEU A 186 -21.88 -7.69 0.08
N ASN A 187 -22.29 -8.74 -0.68
CA ASN A 187 -23.67 -8.94 -1.13
C ASN A 187 -24.23 -7.68 -1.82
N ALA A 188 -23.36 -6.97 -2.56
CA ALA A 188 -23.77 -5.79 -3.30
C ALA A 188 -24.73 -6.21 -4.42
N PRO A 189 -25.82 -5.46 -4.66
CA PRO A 189 -26.68 -5.70 -5.82
C PRO A 189 -25.88 -5.49 -7.11
N ASP A 190 -26.28 -6.24 -8.16
CA ASP A 190 -25.70 -6.15 -9.51
C ASP A 190 -25.90 -4.78 -10.14
#